data_3b30f114e86a874caa8ab8fab88bd95b
#
_entry.id   3b30f114e86a874caa8ab8fab88bd95b
#
_cell.length_a   1.000
_cell.length_b   1.000
_cell.length_c   1.000
_cell.angle_alpha   90.00
_cell.angle_beta   90.00
_cell.angle_gamma   90.00
#
_symmetry.space_group_name_H-M   'P 1'
#
loop_
_entity.id
_entity.type
_entity.pdbx_description
1 polymer ?
#
loop_
_entity_poly.entity_id
_entity_poly.type
_entity_poly.pdbx_seq_one_letter_code
_entity_poly.pdbx_strand_id
1 'polypeptide(L)'
;RDYIQSSIPTLFFHGYGSSANAEKHMAEAARKAGVTQTIITATVDSHAQVTLKGDIPKDAVNPIVMVEFADNRNPDYAQDGEYAAAVVRKLQARYGFKKMNFVAHSMGNMSILFYLLEHAQNEEFPKFQKQVNIANHVNGLEGMDLPANLTILDSKTGEPSAMSDSYQKLLGLREIYPQDQVDVLNIYGDFKNQSDGS
;
A
#
# COMPACT_ATOMS: atom_id res chain seq x y z
N ARG A 1 15.66 20.91 9.77
CA ARG A 1 15.23 19.59 10.29
C ARG A 1 16.13 18.55 9.67
N ASP A 2 16.79 17.75 10.49
CA ASP A 2 17.59 16.62 10.03
C ASP A 2 16.65 15.45 9.76
N TYR A 3 16.57 15.03 8.50
CA TYR A 3 15.81 13.85 8.11
C TYR A 3 16.70 12.60 8.18
N ILE A 4 16.10 11.47 8.55
CA ILE A 4 16.81 10.19 8.48
C ILE A 4 17.09 9.90 7.00
N GLN A 5 18.36 9.69 6.68
CA GLN A 5 18.81 9.34 5.34
C GLN A 5 18.92 7.83 5.20
N SER A 6 18.28 7.29 4.18
CA SER A 6 18.26 5.86 3.91
C SER A 6 18.28 5.59 2.40
N SER A 7 18.85 4.49 1.99
CA SER A 7 18.77 3.98 0.61
C SER A 7 17.52 3.14 0.36
N ILE A 8 16.72 2.87 1.39
CA ILE A 8 15.51 2.06 1.31
C ILE A 8 14.42 2.83 0.54
N PRO A 9 13.87 2.26 -0.54
CA PRO A 9 12.81 2.92 -1.29
C PRO A 9 11.50 2.90 -0.53
N THR A 10 10.70 3.94 -0.72
CA THR A 10 9.31 4.02 -0.27
C THR A 10 8.39 3.95 -1.48
N LEU A 11 7.51 2.95 -1.50
CA LEU A 11 6.54 2.74 -2.56
C LEU A 11 5.20 3.33 -2.14
N PHE A 12 4.64 4.18 -3.02
CA PHE A 12 3.35 4.85 -2.82
C PHE A 12 2.28 4.19 -3.67
N PHE A 13 1.21 3.71 -3.04
CA PHE A 13 0.08 3.03 -3.67
C PHE A 13 -1.18 3.90 -3.63
N HIS A 14 -1.78 4.13 -4.80
CA HIS A 14 -3.02 4.90 -4.93
C HIS A 14 -4.28 4.11 -4.61
N GLY A 15 -5.39 4.81 -4.40
CA GLY A 15 -6.70 4.23 -4.17
C GLY A 15 -7.43 3.78 -5.44
N TYR A 16 -8.62 3.24 -5.25
CA TYR A 16 -9.52 2.77 -6.30
C TYR A 16 -9.92 3.91 -7.25
N GLY A 17 -9.87 3.62 -8.54
CA GLY A 17 -10.21 4.61 -9.58
C GLY A 17 -9.23 5.78 -9.73
N SER A 18 -8.11 5.72 -9.00
CA SER A 18 -7.08 6.77 -8.98
C SER A 18 -5.85 6.37 -9.81
N SER A 19 -4.78 7.13 -9.67
CA SER A 19 -3.51 6.93 -10.35
C SER A 19 -2.36 7.46 -9.50
N ALA A 20 -1.13 7.30 -9.97
CA ALA A 20 0.07 7.84 -9.31
C ALA A 20 -0.01 9.36 -9.06
N ASN A 21 -0.86 10.08 -9.79
CA ASN A 21 -1.08 11.51 -9.54
C ASN A 21 -1.65 11.82 -8.15
N ALA A 22 -2.37 10.88 -7.54
CA ALA A 22 -2.91 11.07 -6.19
C ALA A 22 -1.82 11.25 -5.13
N GLU A 23 -0.69 10.54 -5.27
CA GLU A 23 0.45 10.61 -4.35
C GLU A 23 1.48 11.67 -4.76
N LYS A 24 1.34 12.25 -5.94
CA LYS A 24 2.31 13.21 -6.48
C LYS A 24 2.53 14.41 -5.54
N HIS A 25 1.48 14.89 -4.90
CA HIS A 25 1.59 16.01 -3.96
C HIS A 25 2.47 15.65 -2.74
N MET A 26 2.33 14.44 -2.19
CA MET A 26 3.16 13.97 -1.09
C MET A 26 4.62 13.79 -1.53
N ALA A 27 4.84 13.17 -2.67
CA ALA A 27 6.17 12.96 -3.21
C ALA A 27 6.88 14.30 -3.49
N GLU A 28 6.20 15.24 -4.12
CA GLU A 28 6.74 16.58 -4.38
C GLU A 28 6.96 17.40 -3.09
N ALA A 29 6.11 17.24 -2.09
CA ALA A 29 6.32 17.87 -0.79
C ALA A 29 7.60 17.33 -0.12
N ALA A 30 7.85 16.03 -0.20
CA ALA A 30 9.09 15.42 0.28
C ALA A 30 10.32 15.97 -0.48
N ARG A 31 10.21 16.16 -1.78
CA ARG A 31 11.27 16.78 -2.60
C ARG A 31 11.54 18.22 -2.18
N LYS A 32 10.51 19.03 -2.04
CA LYS A 32 10.63 20.43 -1.61
C LYS A 32 11.21 20.56 -0.21
N ALA A 33 10.90 19.62 0.69
CA ALA A 33 11.44 19.57 2.04
C ALA A 33 12.90 19.07 2.10
N GLY A 34 13.48 18.63 0.98
CA GLY A 34 14.83 18.10 0.91
C GLY A 34 14.98 16.65 1.41
N VAL A 35 13.87 15.94 1.62
CA VAL A 35 13.88 14.56 2.08
C VAL A 35 14.43 13.62 0.99
N THR A 36 14.07 13.89 -0.26
CA THR A 36 14.50 13.12 -1.43
C THR A 36 14.72 13.99 -2.65
N GLN A 37 15.59 13.55 -3.55
CA GLN A 37 15.74 14.11 -4.90
C GLN A 37 15.32 13.11 -5.99
N THR A 38 15.00 11.88 -5.59
CA THR A 38 14.72 10.79 -6.51
C THR A 38 13.26 10.33 -6.37
N ILE A 39 12.47 10.60 -7.40
CA ILE A 39 11.08 10.14 -7.52
C ILE A 39 10.94 9.50 -8.89
N ILE A 40 10.54 8.23 -8.92
CA ILE A 40 10.23 7.49 -10.15
C ILE A 40 8.81 6.98 -10.14
N THR A 41 8.32 6.53 -11.29
CA THR A 41 7.00 5.90 -11.42
C THR A 41 7.16 4.47 -11.89
N ALA A 42 6.45 3.54 -11.25
CA ALA A 42 6.32 2.15 -11.66
C ALA A 42 4.87 1.90 -12.06
N THR A 43 4.63 1.67 -13.35
CA THR A 43 3.30 1.35 -13.87
C THR A 43 3.19 -0.16 -14.07
N VAL A 44 2.15 -0.78 -13.53
CA VAL A 44 1.82 -2.18 -13.75
C VAL A 44 0.52 -2.29 -14.54
N ASP A 45 0.55 -3.04 -15.65
CA ASP A 45 -0.62 -3.24 -16.48
C ASP A 45 -1.47 -4.43 -16.00
N SER A 46 -2.61 -4.69 -16.67
CA SER A 46 -3.53 -5.78 -16.31
C SER A 46 -2.94 -7.18 -16.52
N HIS A 47 -1.79 -7.30 -17.17
CA HIS A 47 -1.02 -8.54 -17.36
C HIS A 47 0.17 -8.63 -16.39
N ALA A 48 0.20 -7.79 -15.35
CA ALA A 48 1.29 -7.70 -14.38
C ALA A 48 2.66 -7.36 -15.00
N GLN A 49 2.69 -6.70 -16.16
CA GLN A 49 3.90 -6.17 -16.75
C GLN A 49 4.23 -4.80 -16.16
N VAL A 50 5.45 -4.62 -15.69
CA VAL A 50 5.89 -3.40 -14.99
C VAL A 50 6.82 -2.59 -15.89
N THR A 51 6.50 -1.30 -16.03
CA THR A 51 7.32 -0.30 -16.70
C THR A 51 7.80 0.73 -15.71
N LEU A 52 9.12 0.94 -15.65
CA LEU A 52 9.72 1.97 -14.79
C LEU A 52 9.98 3.23 -15.62
N LYS A 53 9.55 4.38 -15.10
CA LYS A 53 9.83 5.70 -15.66
C LYS A 53 10.71 6.48 -14.69
N GLY A 54 11.93 6.74 -15.09
CA GLY A 54 12.99 7.31 -14.28
C GLY A 54 13.99 6.25 -13.84
N ASP A 55 14.99 6.67 -13.08
CA ASP A 55 16.03 5.80 -12.55
C ASP A 55 16.35 6.14 -11.09
N ILE A 56 16.81 5.15 -10.33
CA ILE A 56 17.26 5.31 -8.95
C ILE A 56 18.77 5.15 -8.93
N PRO A 57 19.53 6.25 -8.74
CA PRO A 57 20.98 6.16 -8.60
C PRO A 57 21.39 5.34 -7.38
N LYS A 58 22.59 4.76 -7.39
CA LYS A 58 23.11 3.95 -6.27
C LYS A 58 23.24 4.73 -4.96
N ASP A 59 23.47 6.03 -5.05
CA ASP A 59 23.61 6.95 -3.93
C ASP A 59 22.34 7.73 -3.59
N ALA A 60 21.20 7.32 -4.17
CA ALA A 60 19.91 7.95 -3.91
C ALA A 60 19.56 7.89 -2.43
N VAL A 61 19.11 9.03 -1.89
CA VAL A 61 18.66 9.17 -0.50
C VAL A 61 17.13 9.21 -0.48
N ASN A 62 16.52 8.33 0.31
CA ASN A 62 15.09 8.24 0.49
C ASN A 62 14.31 8.19 -0.85
N PRO A 63 14.66 7.30 -1.80
CA PRO A 63 14.01 7.27 -3.09
C PRO A 63 12.53 6.92 -2.95
N ILE A 64 11.68 7.59 -3.74
CA ILE A 64 10.24 7.36 -3.79
C ILE A 64 9.89 6.71 -5.13
N VAL A 65 9.08 5.67 -5.07
CA VAL A 65 8.47 5.02 -6.23
C VAL A 65 6.96 5.21 -6.15
N MET A 66 6.41 6.00 -7.06
CA MET A 66 4.97 6.12 -7.22
C MET A 66 4.48 4.94 -8.05
N VAL A 67 3.66 4.09 -7.45
CA VAL A 67 3.10 2.90 -8.12
C VAL A 67 1.78 3.27 -8.79
N GLU A 68 1.61 2.89 -10.05
CA GLU A 68 0.40 3.10 -10.82
C GLU A 68 -0.15 1.78 -11.35
N PHE A 69 -1.40 1.48 -10.98
CA PHE A 69 -2.15 0.35 -11.52
C PHE A 69 -2.95 0.82 -12.73
N ALA A 70 -2.66 0.30 -13.91
CA ALA A 70 -3.48 0.53 -15.09
C ALA A 70 -4.90 -0.03 -14.88
N ASP A 71 -5.00 -1.20 -14.24
CA ASP A 71 -6.25 -1.82 -13.81
C ASP A 71 -6.70 -1.28 -12.44
N ASN A 72 -6.98 0.03 -12.38
CA ASN A 72 -7.19 0.79 -11.15
C ASN A 72 -8.60 0.66 -10.54
N ARG A 73 -9.47 -0.16 -11.11
CA ARG A 73 -10.84 -0.43 -10.64
C ARG A 73 -11.13 -1.92 -10.48
N ASN A 74 -10.09 -2.72 -10.35
CA ASN A 74 -10.25 -4.15 -10.11
C ASN A 74 -10.75 -4.38 -8.67
N PRO A 75 -11.92 -5.01 -8.48
CA PRO A 75 -12.42 -5.31 -7.14
C PRO A 75 -11.77 -6.56 -6.52
N ASP A 76 -10.97 -7.29 -7.28
CA ASP A 76 -10.19 -8.43 -6.78
C ASP A 76 -8.92 -7.95 -6.10
N TYR A 77 -8.96 -7.82 -4.79
CA TYR A 77 -7.83 -7.36 -4.00
C TYR A 77 -6.63 -8.33 -4.02
N ALA A 78 -6.88 -9.62 -4.20
CA ALA A 78 -5.80 -10.60 -4.36
C ALA A 78 -5.01 -10.32 -5.65
N GLN A 79 -5.70 -9.95 -6.73
CA GLN A 79 -5.06 -9.51 -7.98
C GLN A 79 -4.28 -8.21 -7.79
N ASP A 80 -4.81 -7.26 -7.02
CA ASP A 80 -4.10 -6.02 -6.68
C ASP A 80 -2.84 -6.30 -5.87
N GLY A 81 -2.88 -7.27 -4.96
CA GLY A 81 -1.71 -7.78 -4.24
C GLY A 81 -0.65 -8.36 -5.18
N GLU A 82 -1.05 -9.09 -6.21
CA GLU A 82 -0.14 -9.62 -7.23
C GLU A 82 0.46 -8.52 -8.13
N TYR A 83 -0.29 -7.46 -8.43
CA TYR A 83 0.26 -6.28 -9.10
C TYR A 83 1.34 -5.61 -8.24
N ALA A 84 1.09 -5.47 -6.95
CA ALA A 84 2.10 -4.96 -6.02
C ALA A 84 3.35 -5.86 -5.99
N ALA A 85 3.17 -7.18 -5.95
CA ALA A 85 4.27 -8.15 -6.01
C ALA A 85 5.09 -8.01 -7.30
N ALA A 86 4.44 -7.81 -8.44
CA ALA A 86 5.13 -7.59 -9.72
C ALA A 86 6.02 -6.34 -9.69
N VAL A 87 5.53 -5.24 -9.11
CA VAL A 87 6.31 -4.00 -8.92
C VAL A 87 7.52 -4.25 -8.01
N VAL A 88 7.32 -4.91 -6.87
CA VAL A 88 8.40 -5.22 -5.92
C VAL A 88 9.48 -6.07 -6.58
N ARG A 89 9.09 -7.13 -7.31
CA ARG A 89 10.02 -7.97 -8.06
C ARG A 89 10.81 -7.20 -9.11
N LYS A 90 10.15 -6.31 -9.84
CA LYS A 90 10.81 -5.49 -10.86
C LYS A 90 11.87 -4.58 -10.26
N LEU A 91 11.55 -3.91 -9.15
CA LEU A 91 12.48 -3.04 -8.44
C LEU A 91 13.65 -3.83 -7.84
N GLN A 92 13.37 -4.99 -7.26
CA GLN A 92 14.40 -5.87 -6.72
C GLN A 92 15.33 -6.39 -7.80
N ALA A 93 14.82 -6.83 -8.94
CA ALA A 93 15.62 -7.30 -10.07
C ALA A 93 16.48 -6.18 -10.65
N ARG A 94 15.95 -4.96 -10.73
CA ARG A 94 16.65 -3.81 -11.33
C ARG A 94 17.68 -3.19 -10.38
N TYR A 95 17.40 -3.10 -9.08
CA TYR A 95 18.19 -2.33 -8.12
C TYR A 95 18.75 -3.15 -6.94
N GLY A 96 18.28 -4.38 -6.76
CA GLY A 96 18.76 -5.26 -5.69
C GLY A 96 18.32 -4.87 -4.28
N PHE A 97 17.20 -4.16 -4.12
CA PHE A 97 16.71 -3.76 -2.79
C PHE A 97 16.41 -4.96 -1.91
N LYS A 98 16.82 -4.89 -0.65
CA LYS A 98 16.57 -5.91 0.38
C LYS A 98 15.50 -5.51 1.39
N LYS A 99 15.15 -4.22 1.43
CA LYS A 99 14.13 -3.64 2.30
C LYS A 99 13.31 -2.62 1.53
N MET A 100 12.05 -2.46 1.91
CA MET A 100 11.14 -1.47 1.33
C MET A 100 10.22 -0.90 2.41
N ASN A 101 9.76 0.34 2.17
CA ASN A 101 8.69 0.97 2.93
C ASN A 101 7.47 1.14 2.03
N PHE A 102 6.28 1.08 2.61
CA PHE A 102 5.03 1.26 1.90
C PHE A 102 4.22 2.42 2.48
N VAL A 103 3.67 3.23 1.59
CA VAL A 103 2.65 4.24 1.89
C VAL A 103 1.46 3.97 0.99
N ALA A 104 0.29 3.85 1.55
CA ALA A 104 -0.92 3.60 0.79
C ALA A 104 -2.06 4.52 1.21
N HIS A 105 -2.86 4.91 0.23
CA HIS A 105 -4.07 5.71 0.40
C HIS A 105 -5.29 4.89 0.01
N SER A 106 -6.35 4.93 0.86
CA SER A 106 -7.63 4.30 0.57
C SER A 106 -7.48 2.81 0.25
N MET A 107 -8.06 2.34 -0.85
CA MET A 107 -7.96 0.93 -1.27
C MET A 107 -6.55 0.48 -1.69
N GLY A 108 -5.60 1.39 -1.85
CA GLY A 108 -4.19 1.03 -1.99
C GLY A 108 -3.66 0.25 -0.79
N ASN A 109 -4.24 0.46 0.39
CA ASN A 109 -3.94 -0.34 1.59
C ASN A 109 -4.30 -1.82 1.41
N MET A 110 -5.37 -2.12 0.68
CA MET A 110 -5.75 -3.51 0.38
C MET A 110 -4.72 -4.20 -0.50
N SER A 111 -4.16 -3.50 -1.48
CA SER A 111 -3.07 -4.04 -2.31
C SER A 111 -1.87 -4.46 -1.48
N ILE A 112 -1.47 -3.63 -0.52
CA ILE A 112 -0.36 -3.94 0.39
C ILE A 112 -0.71 -5.12 1.29
N LEU A 113 -1.90 -5.14 1.89
CA LEU A 113 -2.29 -6.20 2.81
C LEU A 113 -2.39 -7.56 2.12
N PHE A 114 -2.93 -7.62 0.90
CA PHE A 114 -2.96 -8.85 0.12
C PHE A 114 -1.58 -9.27 -0.39
N TYR A 115 -0.72 -8.31 -0.75
CA TYR A 115 0.69 -8.60 -1.00
C TYR A 115 1.35 -9.27 0.20
N LEU A 116 1.14 -8.75 1.41
CA LEU A 116 1.70 -9.30 2.63
C LEU A 116 1.14 -10.68 2.97
N LEU A 117 -0.16 -10.88 2.76
CA LEU A 117 -0.82 -12.16 2.99
C LEU A 117 -0.14 -13.30 2.20
N GLU A 118 0.25 -13.02 0.96
CA GLU A 118 0.87 -14.01 0.07
C GLU A 118 2.40 -14.08 0.20
N HIS A 119 3.07 -12.96 0.49
CA HIS A 119 4.52 -12.84 0.32
C HIS A 119 5.30 -12.41 1.56
N ALA A 120 4.65 -12.07 2.68
CA ALA A 120 5.35 -11.54 3.86
C ALA A 120 6.41 -12.50 4.43
N GLN A 121 6.21 -13.80 4.32
CA GLN A 121 7.12 -14.82 4.81
C GLN A 121 8.07 -15.37 3.74
N ASN A 122 7.98 -14.87 2.51
CA ASN A 122 8.86 -15.32 1.43
C ASN A 122 10.17 -14.53 1.47
N GLU A 123 11.27 -15.22 1.81
CA GLU A 123 12.61 -14.63 1.91
C GLU A 123 13.19 -14.14 0.58
N GLU A 124 12.61 -14.54 -0.55
CA GLU A 124 13.00 -14.04 -1.86
C GLU A 124 12.53 -12.62 -2.12
N PHE A 125 11.50 -12.15 -1.38
CA PHE A 125 11.03 -10.77 -1.44
C PHE A 125 11.80 -9.88 -0.47
N PRO A 126 11.94 -8.57 -0.78
CA PRO A 126 12.51 -7.62 0.16
C PRO A 126 11.70 -7.59 1.46
N LYS A 127 12.39 -7.44 2.59
CA LYS A 127 11.72 -7.20 3.86
C LYS A 127 11.10 -5.82 3.85
N PHE A 128 9.84 -5.72 4.25
CA PHE A 128 9.28 -4.41 4.44
C PHE A 128 9.45 -3.93 5.88
N GLN A 129 9.72 -2.63 6.03
CA GLN A 129 10.18 -2.06 7.28
C GLN A 129 9.18 -1.09 7.89
N LYS A 130 8.55 -0.26 7.06
CA LYS A 130 7.58 0.74 7.51
C LYS A 130 6.36 0.72 6.63
N GLN A 131 5.20 0.91 7.24
CA GLN A 131 3.93 1.03 6.56
C GLN A 131 3.18 2.25 7.07
N VAL A 132 2.72 3.10 6.14
CA VAL A 132 1.82 4.21 6.43
C VAL A 132 0.52 3.96 5.68
N ASN A 133 -0.57 3.84 6.43
CA ASN A 133 -1.92 3.66 5.90
C ASN A 133 -2.69 4.97 6.04
N ILE A 134 -3.20 5.48 4.93
CA ILE A 134 -4.02 6.69 4.90
C ILE A 134 -5.42 6.29 4.46
N ALA A 135 -6.47 6.64 5.24
CA ALA A 135 -7.85 6.26 4.98
C ALA A 135 -7.97 4.73 4.68
N ASN A 136 -7.60 3.90 5.66
CA ASN A 136 -7.50 2.45 5.50
C ASN A 136 -8.88 1.79 5.42
N HIS A 137 -9.08 0.88 4.47
CA HIS A 137 -10.35 0.18 4.20
C HIS A 137 -10.30 -1.33 4.49
N VAL A 138 -9.63 -1.74 5.56
CA VAL A 138 -9.47 -3.17 5.90
C VAL A 138 -10.78 -3.88 6.20
N ASN A 139 -11.80 -3.15 6.65
CA ASN A 139 -13.13 -3.69 6.94
C ASN A 139 -14.04 -3.76 5.71
N GLY A 140 -13.56 -3.34 4.54
CA GLY A 140 -14.34 -3.23 3.31
C GLY A 140 -15.01 -1.86 3.16
N LEU A 141 -15.57 -1.60 1.99
CA LEU A 141 -16.31 -0.37 1.67
C LEU A 141 -17.79 -0.66 1.50
N GLU A 142 -18.65 0.22 1.97
CA GLU A 142 -20.08 0.12 1.76
C GLU A 142 -20.40 0.04 0.26
N GLY A 143 -21.20 -0.95 -0.14
CA GLY A 143 -21.57 -1.20 -1.53
C GLY A 143 -20.49 -1.91 -2.37
N MET A 144 -19.32 -2.20 -1.77
CA MET A 144 -18.27 -2.99 -2.40
C MET A 144 -17.98 -4.20 -1.54
N ASP A 145 -17.45 -5.24 -1.82
CA ASP A 145 -16.99 -6.38 -1.02
C ASP A 145 -17.74 -6.63 0.34
N LEU A 146 -18.97 -6.16 0.46
CA LEU A 146 -19.78 -6.32 1.66
C LEU A 146 -20.91 -7.32 1.40
N PRO A 147 -21.24 -8.18 2.40
CA PRO A 147 -22.43 -9.02 2.33
C PRO A 147 -23.70 -8.17 2.20
N ALA A 148 -24.68 -8.66 1.42
CA ALA A 148 -25.95 -7.94 1.17
C ALA A 148 -26.76 -7.58 2.43
N ASN A 149 -26.46 -8.21 3.57
CA ASN A 149 -27.21 -8.06 4.82
C ASN A 149 -26.41 -7.31 5.89
N LEU A 150 -25.31 -6.66 5.51
CA LEU A 150 -24.52 -5.91 6.47
C LEU A 150 -25.28 -4.67 6.94
N THR A 151 -25.73 -4.66 8.18
CA THR A 151 -26.51 -3.56 8.70
C THR A 151 -26.00 -2.94 9.98
N ILE A 152 -25.14 -3.62 10.74
CA ILE A 152 -24.79 -3.14 12.10
C ILE A 152 -23.35 -3.57 12.47
N LEU A 153 -22.58 -2.64 13.01
CA LEU A 153 -21.37 -2.93 13.76
C LEU A 153 -21.75 -3.45 15.16
N ASP A 154 -21.07 -4.46 15.64
CA ASP A 154 -21.19 -4.87 17.02
C ASP A 154 -20.74 -3.70 17.93
N SER A 155 -21.61 -3.25 18.82
CA SER A 155 -21.36 -2.07 19.64
C SER A 155 -20.24 -2.25 20.67
N LYS A 156 -19.81 -3.49 20.93
CA LYS A 156 -18.75 -3.80 21.89
C LYS A 156 -17.40 -4.02 21.21
N THR A 157 -17.40 -4.64 20.05
CA THR A 157 -16.17 -5.03 19.35
C THR A 157 -15.85 -4.12 18.17
N GLY A 158 -16.84 -3.38 17.66
CA GLY A 158 -16.73 -2.59 16.43
C GLY A 158 -16.68 -3.45 15.16
N GLU A 159 -16.93 -4.75 15.28
CA GLU A 159 -16.90 -5.66 14.15
C GLU A 159 -18.21 -5.63 13.35
N PRO A 160 -18.16 -5.80 12.03
CA PRO A 160 -19.35 -5.91 11.20
C PRO A 160 -20.19 -7.14 11.59
N SER A 161 -21.53 -7.03 11.52
CA SER A 161 -22.45 -8.16 11.76
C SER A 161 -22.23 -9.34 10.83
N ALA A 162 -21.70 -9.07 9.64
CA ALA A 162 -21.20 -10.07 8.69
C ALA A 162 -19.91 -9.53 8.06
N MET A 163 -18.89 -10.37 8.01
CA MET A 163 -17.59 -10.00 7.46
C MET A 163 -17.56 -10.24 5.95
N SER A 164 -16.94 -9.33 5.20
CA SER A 164 -16.61 -9.56 3.79
C SER A 164 -15.62 -10.71 3.65
N ASP A 165 -15.60 -11.35 2.47
CA ASP A 165 -14.62 -12.40 2.17
C ASP A 165 -13.17 -11.87 2.26
N SER A 166 -12.95 -10.65 1.81
CA SER A 166 -11.64 -9.99 1.90
C SER A 166 -11.23 -9.76 3.33
N TYR A 167 -12.13 -9.28 4.19
CA TYR A 167 -11.84 -9.07 5.61
C TYR A 167 -11.52 -10.38 6.32
N GLN A 168 -12.28 -11.45 6.05
CA GLN A 168 -12.01 -12.78 6.62
C GLN A 168 -10.61 -13.29 6.24
N LYS A 169 -10.21 -13.12 4.97
CA LYS A 169 -8.86 -13.47 4.51
C LYS A 169 -7.79 -12.66 5.22
N LEU A 170 -8.02 -11.36 5.44
CA LEU A 170 -7.08 -10.47 6.11
C LEU A 170 -6.88 -10.81 7.60
N LEU A 171 -7.84 -11.45 8.25
CA LEU A 171 -7.65 -11.94 9.63
C LEU A 171 -6.47 -12.90 9.74
N GLY A 172 -6.14 -13.65 8.70
CA GLY A 172 -4.97 -14.52 8.63
C GLY A 172 -3.64 -13.76 8.74
N LEU A 173 -3.61 -12.46 8.45
CA LEU A 173 -2.40 -11.64 8.62
C LEU A 173 -1.91 -11.56 10.07
N ARG A 174 -2.77 -11.75 11.06
CA ARG A 174 -2.37 -11.75 12.48
C ARG A 174 -1.28 -12.76 12.78
N GLU A 175 -1.26 -13.87 12.04
CA GLU A 175 -0.31 -14.97 12.24
C GLU A 175 0.99 -14.80 11.43
N ILE A 176 0.92 -14.11 10.29
CA ILE A 176 2.04 -14.01 9.34
C ILE A 176 2.64 -12.61 9.24
N TYR A 177 1.96 -11.59 9.77
CA TYR A 177 2.44 -10.21 9.72
C TYR A 177 3.74 -10.06 10.52
N PRO A 178 4.80 -9.49 9.95
CA PRO A 178 6.09 -9.38 10.61
C PRO A 178 6.11 -8.26 11.66
N GLN A 179 5.41 -8.47 12.77
CA GLN A 179 5.16 -7.45 13.82
C GLN A 179 6.44 -6.85 14.41
N ASP A 180 7.48 -7.67 14.56
CA ASP A 180 8.75 -7.22 15.15
C ASP A 180 9.67 -6.50 14.15
N GLN A 181 9.27 -6.40 12.87
CA GLN A 181 10.07 -5.84 11.79
C GLN A 181 9.50 -4.55 11.22
N VAL A 182 8.25 -4.22 11.52
CA VAL A 182 7.50 -3.17 10.84
C VAL A 182 6.92 -2.15 11.81
N ASP A 183 7.25 -0.89 11.54
CA ASP A 183 6.57 0.25 12.15
C ASP A 183 5.34 0.61 11.31
N VAL A 184 4.15 0.59 11.90
CA VAL A 184 2.89 0.92 11.23
C VAL A 184 2.33 2.23 11.74
N LEU A 185 2.01 3.14 10.84
CA LEU A 185 1.29 4.38 11.11
C LEU A 185 -0.03 4.39 10.35
N ASN A 186 -1.14 4.51 11.08
CA ASN A 186 -2.47 4.68 10.48
C ASN A 186 -2.89 6.14 10.58
N ILE A 187 -3.32 6.71 9.45
CA ILE A 187 -3.85 8.07 9.34
C ILE A 187 -5.26 7.95 8.76
N TYR A 188 -6.25 8.49 9.49
CA TYR A 188 -7.64 8.53 9.06
C TYR A 188 -8.19 9.94 9.20
N GLY A 189 -9.21 10.25 8.39
CA GLY A 189 -9.94 11.51 8.46
C GLY A 189 -11.25 11.36 9.22
N ASP A 190 -11.66 12.43 9.89
CA ASP A 190 -12.99 12.56 10.47
C ASP A 190 -13.66 13.83 9.92
N PHE A 191 -14.60 13.64 9.00
CA PHE A 191 -15.33 14.75 8.40
C PHE A 191 -16.67 14.94 9.14
N LYS A 192 -16.77 16.04 9.89
CA LYS A 192 -17.99 16.39 10.68
C LYS A 192 -18.43 15.29 11.66
N ASN A 193 -17.50 14.71 12.39
CA ASN A 193 -17.74 13.56 13.29
C ASN A 193 -18.35 12.33 12.58
N GLN A 194 -18.03 12.15 11.33
CA GLN A 194 -18.37 10.96 10.56
C GLN A 194 -17.11 10.31 10.02
N SER A 195 -17.09 8.98 9.97
CA SER A 195 -15.99 8.22 9.36
C SER A 195 -15.70 8.70 7.93
N ASP A 196 -14.46 8.58 7.50
CA ASP A 196 -14.06 8.81 6.11
C ASP A 196 -14.50 7.70 5.14
N GLY A 197 -15.31 6.74 5.62
CA GLY A 197 -15.82 5.62 4.84
C GLY A 197 -14.95 4.36 4.92
N SER A 198 -13.98 4.32 5.85
CA SER A 198 -13.08 3.16 6.04
C SER A 198 -13.24 2.47 7.39
#